data_b67fa5893db6db79259587471ed666eb
#
_entry.id   b67fa5893db6db79259587471ed666eb
#
_cell.length_a   1.000
_cell.length_b   1.000
_cell.length_c   1.000
_cell.angle_alpha   90.00
_cell.angle_beta   90.00
_cell.angle_gamma   90.00
#
_symmetry.space_group_name_H-M   'P 1'
#
loop_
_entity.id
_entity.type
_entity.pdbx_description
1 polymer ?
#
loop_
_entity_poly.entity_id
_entity_poly.type
_entity_poly.pdbx_seq_one_letter_code
_entity_poly.pdbx_strand_id
1 'polypeptide(L)'
;QQSHHAWLVVEKESGKAIGFAGLREESGVCEDTGIAVGPRYVGKGYGTEILNELVRIAKEGLNAHGFIATCRSENEASRKMILGCGFRFSHAEPRVDKRNGEKYTLEFYRKEL
;
A
#
# COMPACT_ATOMS: atom_id res chain seq x y z
N GLN A 1 -16.54 -9.02 8.66
CA GLN A 1 -15.91 -10.06 7.85
C GLN A 1 -14.87 -9.45 6.94
N GLN A 2 -13.65 -10.00 6.94
CA GLN A 2 -12.52 -9.51 6.15
C GLN A 2 -12.36 -10.32 4.87
N SER A 3 -11.98 -9.67 3.79
CA SER A 3 -11.52 -10.34 2.58
C SER A 3 -10.10 -9.88 2.25
N HIS A 4 -9.29 -10.82 1.80
CA HIS A 4 -7.89 -10.57 1.45
C HIS A 4 -7.67 -10.83 -0.03
N HIS A 5 -6.93 -9.93 -0.67
CA HIS A 5 -6.64 -10.02 -2.09
C HIS A 5 -5.17 -9.72 -2.31
N ALA A 6 -4.54 -10.49 -3.18
CA ALA A 6 -3.13 -10.30 -3.50
C ALA A 6 -2.88 -10.57 -4.98
N TRP A 7 -1.94 -9.86 -5.55
CA TRP A 7 -1.61 -9.96 -6.98
C TRP A 7 -0.11 -9.95 -7.19
N LEU A 8 0.34 -10.67 -8.21
CA LEU A 8 1.66 -10.46 -8.77
C LEU A 8 1.62 -9.21 -9.64
N VAL A 9 2.67 -8.42 -9.54
CA VAL A 9 2.85 -7.25 -10.39
C VAL A 9 3.74 -7.66 -11.56
N VAL A 10 3.27 -7.45 -12.76
CA VAL A 10 3.98 -7.86 -13.99
C VAL A 10 4.31 -6.61 -14.78
N GLU A 11 5.57 -6.49 -15.20
CA GLU A 11 5.99 -5.41 -16.09
C GLU A 11 5.51 -5.72 -17.50
N LYS A 12 4.73 -4.79 -18.08
CA LYS A 12 4.09 -5.03 -19.38
C LYS A 12 5.09 -5.29 -20.50
N GLU A 13 6.18 -4.54 -20.51
CA GLU A 13 7.17 -4.65 -21.60
C GLU A 13 7.89 -5.98 -21.61
N SER A 14 8.30 -6.47 -20.46
CA SER A 14 9.10 -7.69 -20.36
C SER A 14 8.28 -8.93 -20.07
N GLY A 15 7.06 -8.78 -19.55
CA GLY A 15 6.25 -9.89 -19.09
C GLY A 15 6.75 -10.53 -17.81
N LYS A 16 7.72 -9.92 -17.14
CA LYS A 16 8.33 -10.47 -15.91
C LYS A 16 7.57 -10.03 -14.68
N ALA A 17 7.45 -10.95 -13.73
CA ALA A 17 6.94 -10.61 -12.41
C ALA A 17 8.01 -9.79 -11.68
N ILE A 18 7.66 -8.58 -11.25
CA ILE A 18 8.59 -7.64 -10.63
C ILE A 18 8.27 -7.33 -9.18
N GLY A 19 7.13 -7.81 -8.70
CA GLY A 19 6.74 -7.54 -7.33
C GLY A 19 5.40 -8.14 -7.00
N PHE A 20 4.85 -7.71 -5.89
CA PHE A 20 3.50 -8.11 -5.50
C PHE A 20 2.83 -6.99 -4.74
N ALA A 21 1.51 -7.06 -4.67
CA ALA A 21 0.70 -6.10 -3.96
C ALA A 21 -0.53 -6.78 -3.41
N GLY A 22 -1.04 -6.28 -2.30
CA GLY A 22 -2.23 -6.83 -1.70
C GLY A 22 -3.02 -5.80 -0.94
N LEU A 23 -4.28 -6.13 -0.70
CA LEU A 23 -5.14 -5.35 0.16
C LEU A 23 -6.08 -6.27 0.93
N ARG A 24 -6.59 -5.74 2.03
CA ARG A 24 -7.64 -6.41 2.78
C ARG A 24 -8.82 -5.43 2.87
N GLU A 25 -10.02 -5.98 2.81
CA GLU A 25 -11.24 -5.17 2.87
C GLU A 25 -12.08 -5.61 4.06
N GLU A 26 -12.60 -4.65 4.79
CA GLU A 26 -13.51 -4.90 5.90
C GLU A 26 -14.47 -3.73 6.04
N SER A 27 -15.76 -4.01 5.99
CA SER A 27 -16.82 -3.00 6.18
C SER A 27 -16.69 -1.79 5.24
N GLY A 28 -16.26 -2.04 4.01
CA GLY A 28 -16.15 -1.00 3.00
C GLY A 28 -14.88 -0.17 3.06
N VAL A 29 -13.92 -0.55 3.89
CA VAL A 29 -12.63 0.12 3.98
C VAL A 29 -11.53 -0.87 3.58
N CYS A 30 -10.69 -0.47 2.65
CA CYS A 30 -9.54 -1.26 2.23
C CYS A 30 -8.27 -0.75 2.92
N GLU A 31 -7.36 -1.67 3.17
CA GLU A 31 -6.04 -1.34 3.70
C GLU A 31 -5.01 -2.12 2.91
N ASP A 32 -3.91 -1.48 2.49
CA ASP A 32 -2.86 -2.22 1.80
C ASP A 32 -2.19 -3.19 2.79
N THR A 33 -1.91 -4.41 2.30
CA THR A 33 -1.21 -5.42 3.09
C THR A 33 0.25 -5.54 2.68
N GLY A 34 0.68 -4.74 1.72
CA GLY A 34 2.04 -4.66 1.27
C GLY A 34 2.12 -4.34 -0.20
N ILE A 35 3.08 -3.52 -0.56
CA ILE A 35 3.47 -3.24 -1.94
C ILE A 35 4.96 -3.46 -1.99
N ALA A 36 5.41 -4.43 -2.76
CA ALA A 36 6.83 -4.75 -2.88
C ALA A 36 7.21 -4.79 -4.35
N VAL A 37 8.34 -4.16 -4.66
CA VAL A 37 8.91 -4.13 -6.00
C VAL A 37 10.36 -4.55 -5.87
N GLY A 38 10.83 -5.41 -6.78
CA GLY A 38 12.20 -5.88 -6.75
C GLY A 38 13.20 -4.73 -6.84
N PRO A 39 14.43 -4.92 -6.28
CA PRO A 39 15.41 -3.82 -6.20
C PRO A 39 15.75 -3.16 -7.52
N ARG A 40 15.67 -3.90 -8.62
CA ARG A 40 15.95 -3.36 -9.95
C ARG A 40 14.90 -2.37 -10.45
N TYR A 41 13.74 -2.39 -9.85
CA TYR A 41 12.58 -1.62 -10.33
C TYR A 41 12.19 -0.48 -9.41
N VAL A 42 12.95 -0.31 -8.32
CA VAL A 42 12.73 0.80 -7.38
C VAL A 42 13.13 2.11 -8.06
N GLY A 43 12.37 3.17 -7.79
CA GLY A 43 12.66 4.48 -8.35
C GLY A 43 12.13 4.72 -9.75
N LYS A 44 11.34 3.79 -10.29
CA LYS A 44 10.74 3.92 -11.63
C LYS A 44 9.27 4.33 -11.62
N GLY A 45 8.75 4.67 -10.45
CA GLY A 45 7.34 5.07 -10.32
C GLY A 45 6.36 3.91 -10.23
N TYR A 46 6.83 2.69 -10.17
CA TYR A 46 5.95 1.53 -10.10
C TYR A 46 5.13 1.50 -8.82
N GLY A 47 5.71 1.91 -7.69
CA GLY A 47 4.97 1.95 -6.43
C GLY A 47 3.75 2.84 -6.50
N THR A 48 3.89 4.02 -7.08
CA THR A 48 2.78 4.96 -7.28
C THR A 48 1.72 4.34 -8.18
N GLU A 49 2.14 3.72 -9.29
CA GLU A 49 1.24 3.07 -10.22
C GLU A 49 0.47 1.93 -9.57
N ILE A 50 1.16 1.11 -8.77
CA ILE A 50 0.55 0.00 -8.05
C ILE A 50 -0.46 0.51 -7.02
N LEU A 51 -0.11 1.52 -6.23
CA LEU A 51 -1.01 2.05 -5.23
C LEU A 51 -2.27 2.64 -5.86
N ASN A 52 -2.12 3.39 -6.95
CA ASN A 52 -3.28 3.92 -7.68
C ASN A 52 -4.16 2.80 -8.23
N GLU A 53 -3.56 1.70 -8.69
CA GLU A 53 -4.34 0.55 -9.18
C GLU A 53 -5.08 -0.14 -8.05
N LEU A 54 -4.47 -0.30 -6.88
CA LEU A 54 -5.14 -0.86 -5.71
C LEU A 54 -6.34 0.00 -5.31
N VAL A 55 -6.18 1.33 -5.37
CA VAL A 55 -7.27 2.25 -5.06
C VAL A 55 -8.42 2.08 -6.07
N ARG A 56 -8.08 1.94 -7.36
CA ARG A 56 -9.09 1.71 -8.40
C ARG A 56 -9.86 0.40 -8.16
N ILE A 57 -9.13 -0.66 -7.84
CA ILE A 57 -9.75 -1.96 -7.53
C ILE A 57 -10.66 -1.84 -6.32
N ALA A 58 -10.22 -1.15 -5.28
CA ALA A 58 -11.02 -0.95 -4.08
C ALA A 58 -12.32 -0.21 -4.39
N LYS A 59 -12.23 0.86 -5.15
CA LYS A 59 -13.39 1.69 -5.48
C LYS A 59 -14.35 0.98 -6.45
N GLU A 60 -13.82 0.48 -7.56
CA GLU A 60 -14.66 -0.05 -8.64
C GLU A 60 -15.02 -1.52 -8.47
N GLY A 61 -14.09 -2.31 -7.94
CA GLY A 61 -14.28 -3.74 -7.79
C GLY A 61 -14.89 -4.16 -6.47
N LEU A 62 -14.58 -3.46 -5.40
CA LEU A 62 -15.03 -3.82 -4.05
C LEU A 62 -16.03 -2.82 -3.46
N ASN A 63 -16.35 -1.76 -4.19
CA ASN A 63 -17.27 -0.71 -3.74
C ASN A 63 -16.86 -0.12 -2.39
N ALA A 64 -15.57 -0.02 -2.15
CA ALA A 64 -15.05 0.54 -0.91
C ALA A 64 -15.26 2.07 -0.89
N HIS A 65 -15.43 2.61 0.30
CA HIS A 65 -15.60 4.05 0.48
C HIS A 65 -14.36 4.72 1.11
N GLY A 66 -13.38 3.94 1.50
CA GLY A 66 -12.14 4.45 2.05
C GLY A 66 -10.98 3.50 1.83
N PHE A 67 -9.77 4.04 1.80
CA PHE A 67 -8.54 3.26 1.65
C PHE A 67 -7.51 3.77 2.64
N ILE A 68 -6.86 2.84 3.35
CA ILE A 68 -5.82 3.14 4.32
C ILE A 68 -4.49 2.62 3.79
N ALA A 69 -3.49 3.50 3.71
CA ALA A 69 -2.13 3.13 3.36
C ALA A 69 -1.23 3.39 4.56
N THR A 70 -0.24 2.54 4.77
CA THR A 70 0.66 2.65 5.92
C THR A 70 2.10 2.67 5.49
N CYS A 71 2.93 3.33 6.31
CA CYS A 71 4.39 3.25 6.15
C CYS A 71 5.06 3.52 7.50
N ARG A 72 6.30 3.05 7.65
CA ARG A 72 7.09 3.40 8.82
C ARG A 72 7.49 4.86 8.76
N SER A 73 7.60 5.50 9.91
CA SER A 73 7.90 6.94 9.98
C SER A 73 9.23 7.31 9.34
N GLU A 74 10.20 6.40 9.35
CA GLU A 74 11.50 6.64 8.72
C GLU A 74 11.50 6.41 7.21
N ASN A 75 10.44 5.84 6.65
CA ASN A 75 10.36 5.57 5.22
C ASN A 75 9.80 6.77 4.47
N GLU A 76 10.67 7.73 4.21
CA GLU A 76 10.27 8.99 3.56
C GLU A 76 9.80 8.79 2.12
N ALA A 77 10.41 7.85 1.41
CA ALA A 77 10.02 7.56 0.03
C ALA A 77 8.57 7.06 -0.05
N SER A 78 8.19 6.15 0.85
CA SER A 78 6.82 5.65 0.91
C SER A 78 5.85 6.76 1.30
N ARG A 79 6.23 7.61 2.26
CA ARG A 79 5.37 8.73 2.65
C ARG A 79 5.10 9.67 1.49
N LYS A 80 6.13 10.04 0.74
CA LYS A 80 5.97 10.91 -0.44
C LYS A 80 5.07 10.28 -1.48
N MET A 81 5.24 8.97 -1.71
CA MET A 81 4.40 8.25 -2.66
C MET A 81 2.94 8.26 -2.23
N ILE A 82 2.68 7.95 -0.98
CA ILE A 82 1.32 7.90 -0.43
C ILE A 82 0.66 9.27 -0.50
N LEU A 83 1.36 10.31 -0.07
CA LEU A 83 0.84 11.68 -0.15
C LEU A 83 0.61 12.11 -1.60
N GLY A 84 1.52 11.72 -2.49
CA GLY A 84 1.39 12.01 -3.93
C GLY A 84 0.18 11.35 -4.58
N CYS A 85 -0.31 10.26 -4.00
CA CYS A 85 -1.51 9.57 -4.49
C CYS A 85 -2.81 10.15 -3.90
N GLY A 86 -2.73 11.26 -3.17
CA GLY A 86 -3.90 11.94 -2.67
C GLY A 86 -4.38 11.48 -1.29
N PHE A 87 -3.56 10.74 -0.58
CA PHE A 87 -3.86 10.33 0.79
C PHE A 87 -3.54 11.46 1.76
N ARG A 88 -4.19 11.43 2.91
CA ARG A 88 -3.93 12.39 3.99
C ARG A 88 -3.50 11.64 5.24
N PHE A 89 -2.60 12.23 6.00
CA PHE A 89 -2.18 11.68 7.27
C PHE A 89 -3.36 11.54 8.22
N SER A 90 -3.49 10.36 8.82
CA SER A 90 -4.55 10.08 9.78
C SER A 90 -4.01 10.06 11.21
N HIS A 91 -3.10 9.14 11.49
CA HIS A 91 -2.54 8.98 12.83
C HIS A 91 -1.28 8.13 12.76
N ALA A 92 -0.60 8.02 13.90
CA ALA A 92 0.58 7.17 14.02
C ALA A 92 0.44 6.31 15.27
N GLU A 93 0.99 5.09 15.23
CA GLU A 93 0.95 4.14 16.32
C GLU A 93 2.33 3.55 16.58
N PRO A 94 2.69 3.35 17.85
CA PRO A 94 3.89 2.58 18.15
C PRO A 94 3.66 1.10 17.86
N ARG A 95 4.67 0.47 17.29
CA ARG A 95 4.63 -0.94 16.92
C ARG A 95 5.96 -1.61 17.31
N VAL A 96 5.93 -2.94 17.34
CA VAL A 96 7.12 -3.75 17.58
C VAL A 96 7.27 -4.73 16.44
N ASP A 97 8.47 -4.76 15.85
CA ASP A 97 8.78 -5.75 14.82
C ASP A 97 8.95 -7.11 15.49
N LYS A 98 8.06 -8.04 15.17
CA LYS A 98 8.05 -9.36 15.79
C LYS A 98 9.28 -10.20 15.47
N ARG A 99 9.99 -9.85 14.40
CA ARG A 99 11.17 -10.61 13.99
C ARG A 99 12.40 -10.32 14.84
N ASN A 100 12.55 -9.09 15.31
CA ASN A 100 13.75 -8.66 16.02
C ASN A 100 13.49 -7.83 17.28
N GLY A 101 12.23 -7.60 17.62
CA GLY A 101 11.85 -6.83 18.81
C GLY A 101 12.10 -5.33 18.71
N GLU A 102 12.46 -4.83 17.55
CA GLU A 102 12.69 -3.39 17.37
C GLU A 102 11.39 -2.61 17.41
N LYS A 103 11.43 -1.48 18.11
CA LYS A 103 10.30 -0.57 18.15
C LYS A 103 10.35 0.39 16.98
N TYR A 104 9.20 0.66 16.39
CA TYR A 104 9.09 1.65 15.32
C TYR A 104 7.73 2.33 15.39
N THR A 105 7.57 3.39 14.62
CA THR A 105 6.28 4.10 14.52
C THR A 105 5.69 3.81 13.15
N LEU A 106 4.44 3.36 13.12
CA LEU A 106 3.71 3.14 11.88
C LEU A 106 2.76 4.30 11.66
N GLU A 107 2.85 4.91 10.49
CA GLU A 107 1.99 6.03 10.10
C GLU A 107 0.84 5.52 9.22
N PHE A 108 -0.35 6.05 9.48
CA PHE A 108 -1.56 5.68 8.76
C PHE A 108 -2.06 6.88 7.97
N TYR A 109 -2.35 6.63 6.70
CA TYR A 109 -2.85 7.64 5.77
C TYR A 109 -4.16 7.15 5.19
N ARG A 110 -5.08 8.07 4.94
CA ARG A 110 -6.42 7.70 4.47
C ARG A 110 -6.79 8.50 3.23
N LYS A 111 -7.51 7.84 2.33
CA LYS A 111 -8.10 8.45 1.15
C LYS A 111 -9.57 8.05 1.09
N GLU A 112 -10.44 9.04 0.93
CA GLU A 112 -11.86 8.79 0.69
C GLU A 112 -12.08 8.45 -0.78
N LEU A 113 -12.92 7.48 -1.03
CA LEU A 113 -13.13 6.97 -2.40
C LEU A 113 -14.52 7.33 -2.96
#